data_590ce7a7d2d34be887c4eb9f6cae3638
#
_entry.id   590ce7a7d2d34be887c4eb9f6cae3638
#
_cell.length_a   1.000
_cell.length_b   1.000
_cell.length_c   1.000
_cell.angle_alpha   90.00
_cell.angle_beta   90.00
_cell.angle_gamma   90.00
#
_symmetry.space_group_name_H-M   'P 1'
#
loop_
_entity.id
_entity.type
_entity.pdbx_description
1 polymer ?
#
loop_
_entity_poly.entity_id
_entity_poly.type
_entity_poly.pdbx_seq_one_letter_code
_entity_poly.pdbx_strand_id
1 'polypeptide(L)'
;GPPGAGKGTQAKYLVKKLNNFQISTGDILREEIKNNSDIGKKIIDVMNDGSFVSDDIVNELLEKQVFDPIKKNKLIFDGYPRSINQAKNLDLLLDRSKQIIDYVFFLNVNKETIIKRIEKRKILENRLDDELDTILKRYDTYMETTKPVLDFYSKNANFHEIDGSDEIEQITNKIDTFIDV
;
A
#
# COMPACT_ATOMS: atom_id res chain seq x y z
N GLY A 1 -5.41 -3.78 -2.42
CA GLY A 1 -6.10 -3.38 -3.66
C GLY A 1 -5.13 -2.97 -4.76
N PRO A 2 -5.56 -2.92 -6.05
CA PRO A 2 -4.71 -2.59 -7.19
C PRO A 2 -4.16 -1.16 -7.15
N PRO A 3 -3.17 -0.82 -8.01
CA PRO A 3 -2.75 0.56 -8.18
C PRO A 3 -3.96 1.44 -8.56
N GLY A 4 -4.08 2.64 -8.02
CA GLY A 4 -5.21 3.53 -8.29
C GLY A 4 -6.52 3.20 -7.54
N ALA A 5 -6.57 2.17 -6.70
CA ALA A 5 -7.78 1.78 -5.95
C ALA A 5 -8.22 2.78 -4.85
N GLY A 6 -7.41 3.78 -4.53
CA GLY A 6 -7.73 4.75 -3.48
C GLY A 6 -7.18 4.42 -2.10
N LYS A 7 -6.28 3.42 -1.99
CA LYS A 7 -5.66 3.02 -0.70
C LYS A 7 -5.09 4.20 0.07
N GLY A 8 -4.24 5.01 -0.57
CA GLY A 8 -3.61 6.16 0.08
C GLY A 8 -4.60 7.22 0.57
N THR A 9 -5.72 7.39 -0.13
CA THR A 9 -6.80 8.31 0.29
C THR A 9 -7.44 7.83 1.58
N GLN A 10 -7.79 6.54 1.66
CA GLN A 10 -8.38 5.94 2.84
C GLN A 10 -7.38 5.84 3.99
N ALA A 11 -6.11 5.52 3.71
CA ALA A 11 -5.06 5.50 4.72
C ALA A 11 -4.87 6.88 5.37
N LYS A 12 -4.85 7.97 4.59
CA LYS A 12 -4.76 9.35 5.12
C LYS A 12 -5.95 9.71 6.01
N TYR A 13 -7.16 9.26 5.64
CA TYR A 13 -8.33 9.44 6.48
C TYR A 13 -8.16 8.71 7.82
N LEU A 14 -7.79 7.44 7.80
CA LEU A 14 -7.58 6.62 8.99
C LEU A 14 -6.47 7.17 9.89
N VAL A 15 -5.36 7.65 9.31
CA VAL A 15 -4.29 8.33 10.05
C VAL A 15 -4.85 9.48 10.87
N LYS A 16 -5.68 10.32 10.25
CA LYS A 16 -6.26 11.48 10.92
C LYS A 16 -7.30 11.09 11.99
N LYS A 17 -8.15 10.10 11.67
CA LYS A 17 -9.21 9.62 12.57
C LYS A 17 -8.66 8.92 13.81
N LEU A 18 -7.68 8.03 13.62
CA LEU A 18 -7.16 7.14 14.66
C LEU A 18 -5.88 7.68 15.33
N ASN A 19 -5.35 8.81 14.88
CA ASN A 19 -4.04 9.33 15.29
C ASN A 19 -2.92 8.28 15.08
N ASN A 20 -2.95 7.60 13.94
CA ASN A 20 -2.01 6.55 13.54
C ASN A 20 -0.97 7.06 12.55
N PHE A 21 -0.02 6.21 12.16
CA PHE A 21 1.04 6.50 11.21
C PHE A 21 0.87 5.65 9.95
N GLN A 22 0.83 6.29 8.79
CA GLN A 22 0.84 5.58 7.50
C GLN A 22 2.25 5.13 7.16
N ILE A 23 2.40 3.87 6.78
CA ILE A 23 3.59 3.32 6.14
C ILE A 23 3.22 3.04 4.68
N SER A 24 3.49 4.01 3.81
CA SER A 24 3.34 3.86 2.37
C SER A 24 4.68 3.50 1.76
N THR A 25 4.86 2.25 1.32
CA THR A 25 6.12 1.81 0.69
C THR A 25 6.43 2.63 -0.56
N GLY A 26 5.41 2.96 -1.36
CA GLY A 26 5.59 3.80 -2.52
C GLY A 26 6.09 5.21 -2.19
N ASP A 27 5.59 5.81 -1.10
CA ASP A 27 6.01 7.17 -0.70
C ASP A 27 7.43 7.14 -0.10
N ILE A 28 7.74 6.14 0.73
CA ILE A 28 9.09 5.95 1.29
C ILE A 28 10.13 5.82 0.17
N LEU A 29 9.86 4.98 -0.83
CA LEU A 29 10.76 4.78 -1.97
C LEU A 29 10.91 6.05 -2.83
N ARG A 30 9.82 6.79 -3.06
CA ARG A 30 9.88 8.09 -3.76
C ARG A 30 10.67 9.14 -2.97
N GLU A 31 10.59 9.12 -1.65
CA GLU A 31 11.39 10.00 -0.80
C GLU A 31 12.88 9.67 -0.88
N GLU A 32 13.26 8.39 -0.90
CA GLU A 32 14.64 7.95 -1.12
C GLU A 32 15.19 8.48 -2.47
N ILE A 33 14.39 8.41 -3.54
CA ILE A 33 14.76 8.96 -4.86
C ILE A 33 14.91 10.49 -4.79
N LYS A 34 13.95 11.18 -4.20
CA LYS A 34 13.96 12.64 -4.06
C LYS A 34 15.17 13.15 -3.29
N ASN A 35 15.55 12.41 -2.24
CA ASN A 35 16.71 12.72 -1.39
C ASN A 35 18.04 12.28 -2.03
N ASN A 36 18.01 11.68 -3.23
CA ASN A 36 19.19 11.19 -3.94
C ASN A 36 20.07 10.26 -3.07
N SER A 37 19.42 9.48 -2.20
CA SER A 37 20.11 8.49 -1.35
C SER A 37 20.74 7.35 -2.19
N ASP A 38 21.62 6.55 -1.57
CA ASP A 38 22.19 5.39 -2.26
C ASP A 38 21.14 4.34 -2.63
N ILE A 39 20.09 4.21 -1.83
CA ILE A 39 18.92 3.39 -2.15
C ILE A 39 18.16 4.03 -3.32
N GLY A 40 17.88 5.33 -3.24
CA GLY A 40 17.16 6.06 -4.28
C GLY A 40 17.80 5.94 -5.67
N LYS A 41 19.13 6.04 -5.75
CA LYS A 41 19.88 5.85 -7.00
C LYS A 41 19.73 4.45 -7.59
N LYS A 42 19.62 3.42 -6.74
CA LYS A 42 19.49 2.03 -7.17
C LYS A 42 18.07 1.68 -7.67
N ILE A 43 17.05 2.35 -7.15
CA ILE A 43 15.66 1.99 -7.38
C ILE A 43 14.94 2.87 -8.42
N ILE A 44 15.52 4.01 -8.82
CA ILE A 44 14.85 4.99 -9.68
C ILE A 44 14.37 4.38 -11.01
N ASP A 45 15.21 3.61 -11.70
CA ASP A 45 14.85 2.99 -12.97
C ASP A 45 13.79 1.91 -12.80
N VAL A 46 13.89 1.11 -11.74
CA VAL A 46 12.92 0.06 -11.40
C VAL A 46 11.54 0.66 -11.15
N MET A 47 11.47 1.77 -10.43
CA MET A 47 10.20 2.44 -10.13
C MET A 47 9.60 3.13 -11.34
N ASN A 48 10.42 3.79 -12.17
CA ASN A 48 9.96 4.44 -13.41
C ASN A 48 9.42 3.42 -14.42
N ASP A 49 10.01 2.23 -14.46
CA ASP A 49 9.54 1.11 -15.28
C ASP A 49 8.27 0.43 -14.74
N GLY A 50 7.81 0.80 -13.54
CA GLY A 50 6.64 0.21 -12.88
C GLY A 50 6.86 -1.16 -12.26
N SER A 51 8.11 -1.61 -12.21
CA SER A 51 8.52 -2.87 -11.57
C SER A 51 8.54 -2.74 -10.04
N PHE A 52 8.59 -3.89 -9.34
CA PHE A 52 8.75 -3.89 -7.88
C PHE A 52 10.22 -3.76 -7.50
N VAL A 53 10.48 -2.93 -6.50
CA VAL A 53 11.75 -2.90 -5.80
C VAL A 53 11.94 -4.21 -5.05
N SER A 54 13.18 -4.69 -4.93
CA SER A 54 13.48 -5.96 -4.26
C SER A 54 12.96 -5.99 -2.82
N ASP A 55 12.52 -7.18 -2.39
CA ASP A 55 11.97 -7.39 -1.06
C ASP A 55 12.98 -7.00 0.04
N ASP A 56 14.27 -7.22 -0.17
CA ASP A 56 15.33 -6.89 0.80
C ASP A 56 15.35 -5.39 1.12
N ILE A 57 15.33 -4.54 0.09
CA ILE A 57 15.31 -3.07 0.26
C ILE A 57 14.02 -2.63 0.96
N VAL A 58 12.88 -3.16 0.51
CA VAL A 58 11.58 -2.80 1.10
C VAL A 58 11.51 -3.23 2.56
N ASN A 59 11.96 -4.44 2.87
CA ASN A 59 11.95 -4.99 4.23
C ASN A 59 12.86 -4.20 5.18
N GLU A 60 14.06 -3.80 4.73
CA GLU A 60 14.96 -2.96 5.54
C GLU A 60 14.31 -1.61 5.91
N LEU A 61 13.66 -0.97 4.95
CA LEU A 61 13.00 0.31 5.19
C LEU A 61 11.79 0.16 6.13
N LEU A 62 11.06 -0.94 6.01
CA LEU A 62 9.90 -1.23 6.86
C LEU A 62 10.29 -1.59 8.29
N GLU A 63 11.35 -2.35 8.48
CA GLU A 63 11.81 -2.75 9.81
C GLU A 63 12.04 -1.53 10.69
N LYS A 64 12.67 -0.48 10.17
CA LYS A 64 12.89 0.78 10.88
C LYS A 64 11.58 1.43 11.34
N GLN A 65 10.50 1.31 10.54
CA GLN A 65 9.19 1.88 10.87
C GLN A 65 8.44 1.04 11.92
N VAL A 66 8.51 -0.28 11.81
CA VAL A 66 7.80 -1.22 12.70
C VAL A 66 8.38 -1.21 14.11
N PHE A 67 9.70 -1.05 14.24
CA PHE A 67 10.39 -1.00 15.53
C PHE A 67 10.49 0.42 16.15
N ASP A 68 9.93 1.43 15.50
CA ASP A 68 9.85 2.78 16.09
C ASP A 68 8.87 2.76 17.28
N PRO A 69 9.33 3.03 18.51
CA PRO A 69 8.49 2.96 19.72
C PRO A 69 7.30 3.93 19.68
N ILE A 70 7.44 5.05 18.97
CA ILE A 70 6.38 6.08 18.84
C ILE A 70 5.21 5.55 18.01
N LYS A 71 5.50 4.65 17.05
CA LYS A 71 4.53 4.11 16.11
C LYS A 71 3.90 2.79 16.56
N LYS A 72 4.36 2.23 17.67
CA LYS A 72 3.90 0.93 18.15
C LYS A 72 2.38 0.89 18.31
N ASN A 73 1.75 -0.13 17.74
CA ASN A 73 0.29 -0.35 17.70
C ASN A 73 -0.52 0.79 17.02
N LYS A 74 0.15 1.56 16.14
CA LYS A 74 -0.45 2.70 15.43
C LYS A 74 -0.10 2.71 13.95
N LEU A 75 0.11 1.54 13.34
CA LEU A 75 0.60 1.45 11.97
C LEU A 75 -0.54 1.17 11.00
N ILE A 76 -0.54 1.89 9.88
CA ILE A 76 -1.39 1.65 8.72
C ILE A 76 -0.50 1.36 7.53
N PHE A 77 -0.45 0.11 7.09
CA PHE A 77 0.33 -0.29 5.93
C PHE A 77 -0.44 0.02 4.63
N ASP A 78 0.17 0.78 3.74
CA ASP A 78 -0.37 1.12 2.42
C ASP A 78 0.61 0.69 1.33
N GLY A 79 0.15 -0.20 0.45
CA GLY A 79 0.95 -0.75 -0.64
C GLY A 79 2.00 -1.76 -0.20
N TYR A 80 1.83 -2.37 0.96
CA TYR A 80 2.60 -3.49 1.49
C TYR A 80 1.68 -4.36 2.36
N PRO A 81 1.81 -5.71 2.31
CA PRO A 81 2.69 -6.49 1.42
C PRO A 81 2.15 -6.56 -0.02
N ARG A 82 3.06 -6.79 -0.99
CA ARG A 82 2.75 -6.98 -2.41
C ARG A 82 3.11 -8.36 -2.93
N SER A 83 3.70 -9.20 -2.11
CA SER A 83 4.00 -10.61 -2.42
C SER A 83 3.76 -11.48 -1.18
N ILE A 84 3.64 -12.80 -1.38
CA ILE A 84 3.53 -13.76 -0.27
C ILE A 84 4.76 -13.71 0.63
N ASN A 85 5.96 -13.52 0.06
CA ASN A 85 7.18 -13.40 0.84
C ASN A 85 7.16 -12.16 1.73
N GLN A 86 6.71 -11.03 1.20
CA GLN A 86 6.52 -9.81 1.98
C GLN A 86 5.46 -10.00 3.09
N ALA A 87 4.36 -10.72 2.81
CA ALA A 87 3.33 -11.00 3.81
C ALA A 87 3.90 -11.81 4.98
N LYS A 88 4.64 -12.88 4.68
CA LYS A 88 5.32 -13.68 5.72
C LYS A 88 6.34 -12.86 6.50
N ASN A 89 7.10 -11.98 5.83
CA ASN A 89 8.04 -11.11 6.49
C ASN A 89 7.35 -10.10 7.42
N LEU A 90 6.21 -9.54 6.99
CA LEU A 90 5.42 -8.64 7.85
C LEU A 90 4.96 -9.35 9.12
N ASP A 91 4.43 -10.57 9.01
CA ASP A 91 4.01 -11.35 10.17
C ASP A 91 5.17 -11.58 11.15
N LEU A 92 6.37 -11.93 10.64
CA LEU A 92 7.56 -12.09 11.47
C LEU A 92 7.99 -10.77 12.16
N LEU A 93 7.95 -9.65 11.45
CA LEU A 93 8.29 -8.34 12.01
C LEU A 93 7.31 -7.93 13.12
N LEU A 94 6.01 -8.14 12.89
CA LEU A 94 4.96 -7.82 13.86
C LEU A 94 5.07 -8.72 15.09
N ASP A 95 5.30 -10.02 14.93
CA ASP A 95 5.53 -10.94 16.04
C ASP A 95 6.73 -10.52 16.90
N ARG A 96 7.89 -10.24 16.27
CA ARG A 96 9.10 -9.75 16.97
C ARG A 96 8.87 -8.44 17.72
N SER A 97 8.03 -7.56 17.20
CA SER A 97 7.67 -6.28 17.82
C SER A 97 6.47 -6.37 18.78
N LYS A 98 5.87 -7.58 18.95
CA LYS A 98 4.67 -7.83 19.74
C LYS A 98 3.51 -6.94 19.32
N GLN A 99 3.25 -6.91 18.03
CA GLN A 99 2.13 -6.22 17.38
C GLN A 99 1.32 -7.21 16.55
N ILE A 100 0.09 -6.91 16.25
CA ILE A 100 -0.81 -7.74 15.43
C ILE A 100 -1.44 -6.90 14.32
N ILE A 101 -2.00 -7.57 13.32
CA ILE A 101 -2.85 -6.93 12.31
C ILE A 101 -4.29 -6.97 12.81
N ASP A 102 -4.85 -5.80 13.14
CA ASP A 102 -6.23 -5.68 13.63
C ASP A 102 -7.23 -5.82 12.48
N TYR A 103 -6.97 -5.15 11.34
CA TYR A 103 -7.87 -5.16 10.18
C TYR A 103 -7.10 -5.26 8.87
N VAL A 104 -7.71 -5.91 7.89
CA VAL A 104 -7.23 -5.93 6.49
C VAL A 104 -8.38 -5.47 5.59
N PHE A 105 -8.21 -4.31 4.95
CA PHE A 105 -9.17 -3.77 4.00
C PHE A 105 -8.67 -3.98 2.57
N PHE A 106 -9.43 -4.72 1.79
CA PHE A 106 -9.17 -4.91 0.37
C PHE A 106 -10.11 -4.02 -0.45
N LEU A 107 -9.58 -3.01 -1.13
CA LEU A 107 -10.34 -2.20 -2.06
C LEU A 107 -10.35 -2.89 -3.44
N ASN A 108 -11.49 -3.48 -3.79
CA ASN A 108 -11.69 -4.10 -5.09
C ASN A 108 -12.16 -3.04 -6.11
N VAL A 109 -11.42 -2.89 -7.21
CA VAL A 109 -11.71 -1.89 -8.25
C VAL A 109 -11.42 -2.48 -9.62
N ASN A 110 -12.31 -2.27 -10.57
CA ASN A 110 -12.11 -2.73 -11.94
C ASN A 110 -11.03 -1.90 -12.69
N LYS A 111 -10.45 -2.51 -13.73
CA LYS A 111 -9.34 -1.95 -14.50
C LYS A 111 -9.68 -0.60 -15.13
N GLU A 112 -10.90 -0.43 -15.64
CA GLU A 112 -11.33 0.81 -16.31
C GLU A 112 -11.35 2.00 -15.33
N THR A 113 -11.91 1.79 -14.14
CA THR A 113 -11.94 2.80 -13.08
C THR A 113 -10.52 3.16 -12.61
N ILE A 114 -9.64 2.18 -12.52
CA ILE A 114 -8.23 2.39 -12.16
C ILE A 114 -7.54 3.30 -13.18
N ILE A 115 -7.66 3.02 -14.47
CA ILE A 115 -7.04 3.82 -15.53
C ILE A 115 -7.51 5.28 -15.42
N LYS A 116 -8.84 5.52 -15.37
CA LYS A 116 -9.40 6.87 -15.23
C LYS A 116 -8.87 7.61 -14.00
N ARG A 117 -8.76 6.93 -12.86
CA ARG A 117 -8.26 7.53 -11.62
C ARG A 117 -6.79 7.90 -11.70
N ILE A 118 -5.97 7.07 -12.32
CA ILE A 118 -4.53 7.32 -12.43
C ILE A 118 -4.26 8.43 -13.45
N GLU A 119 -4.98 8.49 -14.57
CA GLU A 119 -4.90 9.61 -15.52
C GLU A 119 -5.22 10.95 -14.83
N LYS A 120 -6.28 11.00 -14.02
CA LYS A 120 -6.60 12.19 -13.21
C LYS A 120 -5.50 12.51 -12.21
N ARG A 121 -4.93 11.52 -11.53
CA ARG A 121 -3.85 11.68 -10.56
C ARG A 121 -2.58 12.20 -11.21
N LYS A 122 -2.22 11.69 -12.42
CA LYS A 122 -1.07 12.18 -13.20
C LYS A 122 -1.10 13.69 -13.37
N ILE A 123 -2.27 14.24 -13.70
CA ILE A 123 -2.46 15.69 -13.89
C ILE A 123 -2.27 16.45 -12.56
N LEU A 124 -2.76 15.89 -11.44
CA LEU A 124 -2.75 16.57 -10.14
C LEU A 124 -1.43 16.43 -9.37
N GLU A 125 -0.77 15.29 -9.46
CA GLU A 125 0.40 14.95 -8.63
C GLU A 125 1.72 14.89 -9.43
N ASN A 126 1.66 15.00 -10.76
CA ASN A 126 2.81 14.94 -11.67
C ASN A 126 3.78 13.77 -11.37
N ARG A 127 3.23 12.58 -11.14
CA ARG A 127 4.03 11.36 -10.87
C ARG A 127 4.59 10.80 -12.16
N LEU A 128 5.88 10.52 -12.17
CA LEU A 128 6.57 9.94 -13.33
C LEU A 128 6.15 8.48 -13.60
N ASP A 129 5.74 7.76 -12.56
CA ASP A 129 5.28 6.38 -12.63
C ASP A 129 3.78 6.23 -12.99
N ASP A 130 3.12 7.30 -13.44
CA ASP A 130 1.72 7.32 -13.87
C ASP A 130 1.57 7.46 -15.41
N GLU A 131 2.57 7.02 -16.20
CA GLU A 131 2.43 6.84 -17.64
C GLU A 131 1.57 5.60 -17.95
N LEU A 132 0.80 5.63 -19.04
CA LEU A 132 -0.18 4.57 -19.37
C LEU A 132 0.46 3.17 -19.43
N ASP A 133 1.60 3.04 -20.10
CA ASP A 133 2.30 1.76 -20.22
C ASP A 133 2.80 1.26 -18.84
N THR A 134 3.31 2.18 -18.01
CA THR A 134 3.72 1.89 -16.64
C THR A 134 2.53 1.46 -15.78
N ILE A 135 1.37 2.09 -15.94
CA ILE A 135 0.13 1.72 -15.24
C ILE A 135 -0.30 0.30 -15.60
N LEU A 136 -0.32 -0.02 -16.88
CA LEU A 136 -0.71 -1.35 -17.36
C LEU A 136 0.24 -2.41 -16.81
N LYS A 137 1.54 -2.17 -16.88
CA LYS A 137 2.55 -3.06 -16.30
C LYS A 137 2.37 -3.24 -14.78
N ARG A 138 2.12 -2.16 -14.04
CA ARG A 138 1.84 -2.24 -12.59
C ARG A 138 0.58 -3.03 -12.27
N TYR A 139 -0.45 -2.91 -13.11
CA TYR A 139 -1.67 -3.70 -12.94
C TYR A 139 -1.41 -5.18 -13.19
N ASP A 140 -0.68 -5.53 -14.25
CA ASP A 140 -0.33 -6.92 -14.56
C ASP A 140 0.54 -7.52 -13.45
N THR A 141 1.56 -6.79 -12.99
CA THR A 141 2.39 -7.18 -11.83
C THR A 141 1.54 -7.39 -10.58
N TYR A 142 0.55 -6.52 -10.32
CA TYR A 142 -0.39 -6.69 -9.22
C TYR A 142 -1.19 -7.99 -9.35
N MET A 143 -1.71 -8.31 -10.54
CA MET A 143 -2.48 -9.52 -10.77
C MET A 143 -1.66 -10.79 -10.54
N GLU A 144 -0.40 -10.79 -10.94
CA GLU A 144 0.49 -11.95 -10.83
C GLU A 144 1.04 -12.15 -9.41
N THR A 145 1.47 -11.07 -8.76
CA THR A 145 2.25 -11.17 -7.51
C THR A 145 1.47 -10.76 -6.27
N THR A 146 0.60 -9.74 -6.37
CA THR A 146 -0.09 -9.17 -5.21
C THR A 146 -1.47 -9.79 -5.00
N LYS A 147 -2.20 -10.09 -6.05
CA LYS A 147 -3.52 -10.73 -5.91
C LYS A 147 -3.48 -12.01 -5.07
N PRO A 148 -2.48 -12.91 -5.20
CA PRO A 148 -2.35 -14.09 -4.34
C PRO A 148 -2.22 -13.79 -2.84
N VAL A 149 -1.79 -12.57 -2.46
CA VAL A 149 -1.73 -12.14 -1.05
C VAL A 149 -3.13 -12.07 -0.42
N LEU A 150 -4.18 -11.87 -1.24
CA LEU A 150 -5.56 -11.88 -0.75
C LEU A 150 -5.93 -13.24 -0.14
N ASP A 151 -5.52 -14.35 -0.76
CA ASP A 151 -5.77 -15.70 -0.24
C ASP A 151 -5.04 -15.93 1.09
N PHE A 152 -3.90 -15.27 1.28
CA PHE A 152 -3.15 -15.33 2.53
C PHE A 152 -3.91 -14.64 3.68
N TYR A 153 -4.48 -13.46 3.42
CA TYR A 153 -5.20 -12.69 4.44
C TYR A 153 -6.69 -12.96 4.53
N SER A 154 -7.34 -13.53 3.50
CA SER A 154 -8.78 -13.83 3.51
C SER A 154 -9.21 -14.79 4.60
N LYS A 155 -8.26 -15.54 5.18
CA LYS A 155 -8.47 -16.42 6.32
C LYS A 155 -8.49 -15.68 7.67
N ASN A 156 -8.10 -14.41 7.69
CA ASN A 156 -8.17 -13.58 8.88
C ASN A 156 -9.63 -13.16 9.12
N ALA A 157 -10.10 -13.29 10.35
CA ALA A 157 -11.47 -12.93 10.72
C ALA A 157 -11.81 -11.44 10.45
N ASN A 158 -10.79 -10.57 10.43
CA ASN A 158 -10.92 -9.13 10.21
C ASN A 158 -10.51 -8.70 8.78
N PHE A 159 -10.61 -9.60 7.81
CA PHE A 159 -10.46 -9.28 6.39
C PHE A 159 -11.79 -8.79 5.81
N HIS A 160 -11.78 -7.60 5.24
CA HIS A 160 -12.96 -6.96 4.66
C HIS A 160 -12.71 -6.54 3.22
N GLU A 161 -13.48 -7.09 2.29
CA GLU A 161 -13.51 -6.64 0.90
C GLU A 161 -14.51 -5.50 0.76
N ILE A 162 -14.07 -4.40 0.15
CA ILE A 162 -14.86 -3.19 -0.06
C ILE A 162 -14.85 -2.83 -1.54
N ASP A 163 -16.01 -2.54 -2.11
CA ASP A 163 -16.11 -1.97 -3.46
C ASP A 163 -15.44 -0.59 -3.46
N GLY A 164 -14.23 -0.54 -4.02
CA GLY A 164 -13.45 0.67 -4.14
C GLY A 164 -13.85 1.54 -5.34
N SER A 165 -14.87 1.14 -6.13
CA SER A 165 -15.39 1.94 -7.26
C SER A 165 -16.32 3.06 -6.81
N ASP A 166 -16.85 2.99 -5.60
CA ASP A 166 -17.71 4.00 -4.99
C ASP A 166 -16.99 5.35 -4.79
N GLU A 167 -17.76 6.36 -4.43
CA GLU A 167 -17.22 7.67 -4.03
C GLU A 167 -16.41 7.56 -2.73
N ILE A 168 -15.43 8.46 -2.56
CA ILE A 168 -14.48 8.43 -1.43
C ILE A 168 -15.20 8.34 -0.10
N GLU A 169 -16.24 9.15 0.10
CA GLU A 169 -17.02 9.21 1.36
C GLU A 169 -17.76 7.90 1.64
N GLN A 170 -18.31 7.26 0.61
CA GLN A 170 -19.00 5.99 0.75
C GLN A 170 -18.06 4.87 1.16
N ILE A 171 -16.85 4.83 0.56
CA ILE A 171 -15.80 3.88 0.94
C ILE A 171 -15.36 4.13 2.38
N THR A 172 -15.16 5.41 2.75
CA THR A 172 -14.79 5.81 4.11
C THR A 172 -15.84 5.33 5.13
N ASN A 173 -17.12 5.60 4.87
CA ASN A 173 -18.20 5.20 5.75
C ASN A 173 -18.29 3.66 5.89
N LYS A 174 -18.05 2.91 4.81
CA LYS A 174 -17.97 1.44 4.87
C LYS A 174 -16.82 0.96 5.76
N ILE A 175 -15.62 1.54 5.60
CA ILE A 175 -14.48 1.21 6.47
C ILE A 175 -14.82 1.49 7.93
N ASP A 176 -15.47 2.62 8.20
CA ASP A 176 -15.83 3.04 9.56
C ASP A 176 -16.80 2.08 10.27
N THR A 177 -17.64 1.35 9.53
CA THR A 177 -18.53 0.34 10.12
C THR A 177 -17.80 -0.86 10.71
N PHE A 178 -16.55 -1.10 10.32
CA PHE A 178 -15.74 -2.21 10.82
C PHE A 178 -14.78 -1.81 11.94
N ILE A 179 -14.48 -0.52 12.06
CA ILE A 179 -13.54 -0.01 13.06
C ILE A 179 -14.34 0.49 14.25
N ASP A 180 -14.40 -0.31 15.30
CA ASP A 180 -14.99 0.07 16.58
C ASP A 180 -14.09 1.13 17.23
N VAL A 181 -14.49 2.41 17.16
CA VAL A 181 -13.85 3.54 17.84
C VAL A 181 -14.92 4.35 18.56
#